data_727de32bf03331883c55bd0575a82dad
#
_entry.id   727de32bf03331883c55bd0575a82dad
#
_cell.length_a   1.000
_cell.length_b   1.000
_cell.length_c   1.000
_cell.angle_alpha   90.00
_cell.angle_beta   90.00
_cell.angle_gamma   90.00
#
_symmetry.space_group_name_H-M   'P 1'
#
loop_
_entity.id
_entity.type
_entity.pdbx_description
1 polymer ?
#
loop_
_entity_poly.entity_id
_entity_poly.type
_entity_poly.pdbx_seq_one_letter_code
_entity_poly.pdbx_strand_id
1 'polypeptide(L)'
;PSIETEGVSVLDEYYWLNKEDPNYSLCRATVNRGQDAHTDGKFDISDKGAMEIMKLFFTPNEDLQDKKITDFFDDEVLNSNFWLYWRTMFAFENWHSALEMKLYIQRYIHHIGGLPDFTALRFTKYNQYESMILPMVKYLESHNVQFHYGVQVTNVEFDCSDPKHKLAKRIDIIENGEAGGIDLTENDLVFITNGGCVENSSMGSQDKPAAYNTELKEGGGWDMWRKIAAQDPSFGHPDKFCHDPEQTNWMSATVETLDQKIIPYIKNICK
;
A
#
# COMPACT_ATOMS: atom_id res chain seq x y z
N PRO A 1 -23.52 1.83 1.07
CA PRO A 1 -24.44 0.66 1.02
C PRO A 1 -23.60 -0.60 1.22
N SER A 2 -24.00 -1.42 2.19
CA SER A 2 -23.38 -2.73 2.38
C SER A 2 -23.71 -3.60 1.17
N ILE A 3 -22.70 -4.31 0.66
CA ILE A 3 -22.93 -5.33 -0.36
C ILE A 3 -23.55 -6.53 0.35
N GLU A 4 -24.76 -6.86 0.00
CA GLU A 4 -25.43 -8.05 0.50
C GLU A 4 -25.14 -9.23 -0.43
N THR A 5 -24.66 -10.30 0.14
CA THR A 5 -24.49 -11.58 -0.54
C THR A 5 -25.32 -12.62 0.20
N GLU A 6 -26.17 -13.35 -0.53
CA GLU A 6 -27.05 -14.38 0.07
C GLU A 6 -27.96 -13.85 1.19
N GLY A 7 -28.30 -12.55 1.15
CA GLY A 7 -29.15 -11.90 2.16
C GLY A 7 -28.44 -11.53 3.47
N VAL A 8 -27.11 -11.67 3.54
CA VAL A 8 -26.31 -11.30 4.70
C VAL A 8 -25.27 -10.26 4.28
N SER A 9 -25.08 -9.21 5.09
CA SER A 9 -24.03 -8.24 4.81
C SER A 9 -22.64 -8.87 5.01
N VAL A 10 -21.66 -8.43 4.22
CA VAL A 10 -20.27 -8.90 4.34
C VAL A 10 -19.73 -8.68 5.76
N LEU A 11 -20.12 -7.58 6.39
CA LEU A 11 -19.70 -7.26 7.75
C LEU A 11 -20.31 -8.22 8.78
N ASP A 12 -21.60 -8.50 8.67
CA ASP A 12 -22.30 -9.41 9.57
C ASP A 12 -21.75 -10.84 9.46
N GLU A 13 -21.47 -11.29 8.24
CA GLU A 13 -20.83 -12.58 8.02
C GLU A 13 -19.43 -12.64 8.62
N TYR A 14 -18.62 -11.59 8.48
CA TYR A 14 -17.32 -11.51 9.12
C TYR A 14 -17.41 -11.63 10.65
N TYR A 15 -18.35 -10.93 11.28
CA TYR A 15 -18.58 -11.04 12.72
C TYR A 15 -19.01 -12.46 13.12
N TRP A 16 -19.84 -13.08 12.31
CA TRP A 16 -20.31 -14.43 12.58
C TRP A 16 -19.14 -15.44 12.53
N LEU A 17 -18.31 -15.38 11.48
CA LEU A 17 -17.12 -16.22 11.36
C LEU A 17 -16.13 -16.05 12.52
N ASN A 18 -15.89 -14.82 12.95
CA ASN A 18 -15.02 -14.54 14.09
C ASN A 18 -15.61 -15.02 15.42
N LYS A 19 -16.93 -15.07 15.54
CA LYS A 19 -17.60 -15.57 16.73
C LYS A 19 -17.50 -17.09 16.84
N GLU A 20 -17.56 -17.81 15.72
CA GLU A 20 -17.45 -19.26 15.68
C GLU A 20 -16.01 -19.75 15.72
N ASP A 21 -15.09 -19.06 15.04
CA ASP A 21 -13.66 -19.32 15.11
C ASP A 21 -12.90 -18.05 15.50
N PRO A 22 -12.63 -17.83 16.80
CA PRO A 22 -11.88 -16.67 17.25
C PRO A 22 -10.44 -16.60 16.69
N ASN A 23 -9.95 -17.68 16.07
CA ASN A 23 -8.64 -17.72 15.43
C ASN A 23 -8.73 -17.49 13.90
N TYR A 24 -9.88 -17.18 13.35
CA TYR A 24 -10.12 -17.04 11.92
C TYR A 24 -9.13 -16.09 11.21
N SER A 25 -8.74 -15.01 11.86
CA SER A 25 -7.82 -14.00 11.30
C SER A 25 -6.63 -13.73 12.21
N LEU A 26 -6.05 -14.75 12.82
CA LEU A 26 -4.89 -14.53 13.68
C LEU A 26 -3.62 -14.22 12.89
N CYS A 27 -2.92 -13.18 13.34
CA CYS A 27 -1.55 -12.90 12.97
C CYS A 27 -0.57 -13.56 13.94
N ARG A 28 0.58 -13.95 13.44
CA ARG A 28 1.74 -14.34 14.22
C ARG A 28 2.94 -13.55 13.74
N ALA A 29 3.56 -12.82 14.66
CA ALA A 29 4.81 -12.15 14.37
C ALA A 29 5.98 -13.12 14.57
N THR A 30 6.83 -13.22 13.57
CA THR A 30 8.03 -14.04 13.62
C THR A 30 9.27 -13.21 13.33
N VAL A 31 10.39 -13.59 13.90
CA VAL A 31 11.72 -13.02 13.67
C VAL A 31 12.70 -14.13 13.25
N ASN A 32 13.87 -13.76 12.79
CA ASN A 32 14.97 -14.70 12.53
C ASN A 32 14.54 -15.94 11.70
N ARG A 33 13.82 -15.74 10.62
CA ARG A 33 13.34 -16.81 9.71
C ARG A 33 12.34 -17.78 10.35
N GLY A 34 11.36 -17.24 11.05
CA GLY A 34 10.22 -17.98 11.53
C GLY A 34 10.27 -18.37 13.01
N GLN A 35 11.20 -17.84 13.78
CA GLN A 35 11.15 -17.94 15.24
C GLN A 35 10.01 -17.04 15.75
N ASP A 36 9.30 -17.52 16.79
CA ASP A 36 8.30 -16.72 17.48
C ASP A 36 8.94 -15.45 18.03
N ALA A 37 8.34 -14.30 17.77
CA ALA A 37 8.81 -13.02 18.28
C ALA A 37 8.45 -12.81 19.78
N HIS A 38 7.68 -13.71 20.37
CA HIS A 38 7.25 -13.67 21.78
C HIS A 38 6.63 -12.34 22.19
N THR A 39 5.82 -11.76 21.30
CA THR A 39 5.19 -10.46 21.53
C THR A 39 4.02 -10.50 22.49
N ASP A 40 3.44 -11.68 22.74
CA ASP A 40 2.27 -11.93 23.62
C ASP A 40 1.09 -10.99 23.34
N GLY A 41 0.96 -10.50 22.10
CA GLY A 41 -0.08 -9.55 21.73
C GLY A 41 0.09 -8.15 22.33
N LYS A 42 1.28 -7.81 22.80
CA LYS A 42 1.57 -6.51 23.44
C LYS A 42 2.43 -5.62 22.55
N PHE A 43 2.26 -4.33 22.68
CA PHE A 43 3.12 -3.36 21.98
C PHE A 43 4.51 -3.23 22.61
N ASP A 44 4.63 -3.53 23.88
CA ASP A 44 5.88 -3.43 24.64
C ASP A 44 6.61 -2.10 24.39
N ILE A 45 5.87 -1.03 24.52
CA ILE A 45 6.34 0.35 24.37
C ILE A 45 6.16 1.09 25.68
N SER A 46 7.16 1.85 26.09
CA SER A 46 7.08 2.67 27.30
C SER A 46 6.21 3.91 27.09
N ASP A 47 5.88 4.58 28.21
CA ASP A 47 5.21 5.88 28.16
C ASP A 47 6.01 6.91 27.35
N LYS A 48 7.35 6.86 27.41
CA LYS A 48 8.22 7.72 26.61
C LYS A 48 8.07 7.44 25.13
N GLY A 49 8.14 6.18 24.71
CA GLY A 49 7.97 5.78 23.31
C GLY A 49 6.56 6.12 22.81
N ALA A 50 5.52 5.92 23.63
CA ALA A 50 4.17 6.34 23.28
C ALA A 50 4.08 7.87 23.07
N MET A 51 4.77 8.65 23.90
CA MET A 51 4.84 10.11 23.74
C MET A 51 5.57 10.52 22.47
N GLU A 52 6.59 9.78 22.03
CA GLU A 52 7.27 10.04 20.76
C GLU A 52 6.36 9.81 19.57
N ILE A 53 5.54 8.76 19.59
CA ILE A 53 4.53 8.53 18.56
C ILE A 53 3.50 9.67 18.56
N MET A 54 3.04 10.11 19.72
CA MET A 54 2.13 11.25 19.82
C MET A 54 2.79 12.54 19.33
N LYS A 55 4.07 12.75 19.60
CA LYS A 55 4.82 13.88 19.08
C LYS A 55 4.88 13.84 17.56
N LEU A 56 5.15 12.69 16.94
CA LEU A 56 5.10 12.54 15.48
C LEU A 56 3.73 12.92 14.93
N PHE A 57 2.66 12.45 15.57
CA PHE A 57 1.29 12.73 15.15
C PHE A 57 0.98 14.24 15.07
N PHE A 58 1.49 15.02 16.03
CA PHE A 58 1.24 16.46 16.11
C PHE A 58 2.31 17.35 15.45
N THR A 59 3.45 16.80 15.05
CA THR A 59 4.50 17.58 14.37
C THR A 59 4.00 18.07 13.02
N PRO A 60 4.16 19.35 12.65
CA PRO A 60 3.78 19.87 11.34
C PRO A 60 4.43 19.06 10.19
N ASN A 61 3.73 18.97 9.07
CA ASN A 61 4.24 18.20 7.92
C ASN A 61 5.53 18.80 7.36
N GLU A 62 5.64 20.12 7.40
CA GLU A 62 6.81 20.88 6.93
C GLU A 62 8.09 20.50 7.68
N ASP A 63 7.95 20.19 8.96
CA ASP A 63 9.09 19.82 9.83
C ASP A 63 9.53 18.37 9.63
N LEU A 64 8.75 17.57 8.90
CA LEU A 64 8.99 16.15 8.66
C LEU A 64 9.42 15.79 7.22
N GLN A 65 9.37 16.74 6.29
CA GLN A 65 9.57 16.49 4.85
C GLN A 65 10.88 15.78 4.50
N ASP A 66 11.96 16.11 5.21
CA ASP A 66 13.30 15.56 4.97
C ASP A 66 13.77 14.63 6.09
N LYS A 67 12.87 14.24 7.00
CA LYS A 67 13.21 13.35 8.13
C LYS A 67 12.91 11.90 7.81
N LYS A 68 13.85 11.04 8.17
CA LYS A 68 13.66 9.59 8.25
C LYS A 68 13.04 9.22 9.60
N ILE A 69 12.49 8.03 9.66
CA ILE A 69 11.96 7.45 10.91
C ILE A 69 13.07 7.42 11.99
N THR A 70 14.30 7.04 11.63
CA THR A 70 15.47 7.05 12.52
C THR A 70 15.92 8.43 13.00
N ASP A 71 15.53 9.50 12.30
CA ASP A 71 15.83 10.86 12.74
C ASP A 71 14.82 11.36 13.78
N PHE A 72 13.75 10.63 13.96
CA PHE A 72 12.62 11.02 14.82
C PHE A 72 12.48 10.13 16.05
N PHE A 73 12.62 8.81 15.89
CA PHE A 73 12.50 7.84 16.95
C PHE A 73 13.85 7.32 17.43
N ASP A 74 13.93 7.06 18.73
CA ASP A 74 15.09 6.40 19.31
C ASP A 74 14.99 4.86 19.25
N ASP A 75 16.04 4.18 19.72
CA ASP A 75 16.14 2.73 19.71
C ASP A 75 15.04 2.07 20.56
N GLU A 76 14.46 2.74 21.52
CA GLU A 76 13.40 2.20 22.35
C GLU A 76 12.13 1.94 21.52
N VAL A 77 11.73 2.92 20.69
CA VAL A 77 10.60 2.75 19.77
C VAL A 77 10.92 1.74 18.67
N LEU A 78 12.12 1.85 18.08
CA LEU A 78 12.52 1.02 16.93
C LEU A 78 12.79 -0.44 17.28
N ASN A 79 12.97 -0.79 18.57
CA ASN A 79 13.09 -2.16 19.04
C ASN A 79 11.82 -2.67 19.75
N SER A 80 10.76 -1.89 19.82
CA SER A 80 9.50 -2.28 20.43
C SER A 80 8.70 -3.26 19.55
N ASN A 81 7.80 -4.00 20.19
CA ASN A 81 6.83 -4.83 19.46
C ASN A 81 5.88 -3.96 18.62
N PHE A 82 5.57 -2.73 19.05
CA PHE A 82 4.80 -1.79 18.24
C PHE A 82 5.47 -1.59 16.88
N TRP A 83 6.77 -1.31 16.85
CA TRP A 83 7.52 -1.11 15.61
C TRP A 83 7.56 -2.39 14.76
N LEU A 84 7.73 -3.55 15.38
CA LEU A 84 7.69 -4.84 14.70
C LEU A 84 6.36 -5.05 13.98
N TYR A 85 5.23 -4.81 14.66
CA TYR A 85 3.91 -4.91 14.03
C TYR A 85 3.72 -3.88 12.92
N TRP A 86 4.10 -2.64 13.19
CA TRP A 86 3.92 -1.53 12.25
C TRP A 86 4.69 -1.76 10.96
N ARG A 87 5.98 -2.06 11.07
CA ARG A 87 6.82 -2.31 9.89
C ARG A 87 6.39 -3.53 9.11
N THR A 88 5.92 -4.57 9.79
CA THR A 88 5.45 -5.81 9.15
C THR A 88 4.15 -5.59 8.41
N MET A 89 3.20 -4.87 9.01
CA MET A 89 1.89 -4.63 8.38
C MET A 89 1.96 -3.69 7.19
N PHE A 90 2.73 -2.61 7.31
CA PHE A 90 2.74 -1.53 6.34
C PHE A 90 4.01 -1.46 5.49
N ALA A 91 4.88 -2.46 5.58
CA ALA A 91 6.16 -2.51 4.84
C ALA A 91 7.06 -1.31 5.08
N PHE A 92 7.09 -0.78 6.32
CA PHE A 92 8.01 0.28 6.68
C PHE A 92 9.40 -0.26 7.01
N GLU A 93 10.40 0.55 6.71
CA GLU A 93 11.78 0.39 7.14
C GLU A 93 12.26 1.61 7.93
N ASN A 94 13.29 1.43 8.75
CA ASN A 94 13.79 2.47 9.65
C ASN A 94 14.22 3.76 8.92
N TRP A 95 14.63 3.64 7.67
CA TRP A 95 15.09 4.75 6.82
C TRP A 95 13.99 5.38 5.97
N HIS A 96 12.75 4.88 6.05
CA HIS A 96 11.62 5.49 5.37
C HIS A 96 11.25 6.86 5.94
N SER A 97 10.39 7.58 5.23
CA SER A 97 9.95 8.93 5.59
C SER A 97 9.14 8.96 6.90
N ALA A 98 9.55 9.83 7.83
CA ALA A 98 8.78 10.09 9.04
C ALA A 98 7.42 10.76 8.74
N LEU A 99 7.36 11.59 7.69
CA LEU A 99 6.11 12.19 7.24
C LEU A 99 5.12 11.12 6.76
N GLU A 100 5.58 10.18 5.96
CA GLU A 100 4.73 9.10 5.47
C GLU A 100 4.21 8.24 6.64
N MET A 101 5.07 7.89 7.58
CA MET A 101 4.65 7.18 8.79
C MET A 101 3.58 7.95 9.57
N LYS A 102 3.74 9.28 9.74
CA LYS A 102 2.71 10.12 10.38
C LYS A 102 1.38 10.03 9.65
N LEU A 103 1.37 10.16 8.33
CA LEU A 103 0.13 10.10 7.53
C LEU A 103 -0.57 8.74 7.66
N TYR A 104 0.20 7.65 7.71
CA TYR A 104 -0.33 6.31 7.99
C TYR A 104 -0.90 6.20 9.40
N ILE A 105 -0.19 6.71 10.43
CA ILE A 105 -0.69 6.72 11.81
C ILE A 105 -2.00 7.50 11.89
N GLN A 106 -2.07 8.69 11.30
CA GLN A 106 -3.29 9.51 11.30
C GLN A 106 -4.48 8.77 10.67
N ARG A 107 -4.24 8.02 9.62
CA ARG A 107 -5.28 7.25 8.95
C ARG A 107 -5.69 6.01 9.74
N TYR A 108 -4.76 5.40 10.45
CA TYR A 108 -4.95 4.10 11.09
C TYR A 108 -5.17 4.17 12.61
N ILE A 109 -5.16 5.37 13.19
CA ILE A 109 -5.21 5.57 14.65
C ILE A 109 -6.37 4.84 15.33
N HIS A 110 -7.54 4.79 14.68
CA HIS A 110 -8.73 4.12 15.21
C HIS A 110 -8.62 2.60 15.29
N HIS A 111 -7.65 2.02 14.63
CA HIS A 111 -7.44 0.58 14.51
C HIS A 111 -6.11 0.09 15.10
N ILE A 112 -5.34 1.00 15.70
CA ILE A 112 -3.99 0.70 16.21
C ILE A 112 -4.01 -0.45 17.22
N GLY A 113 -5.03 -0.50 18.09
CA GLY A 113 -5.18 -1.56 19.08
C GLY A 113 -5.35 -2.97 18.51
N GLY A 114 -5.75 -3.09 17.26
CA GLY A 114 -5.90 -4.38 16.57
C GLY A 114 -4.70 -4.79 15.73
N LEU A 115 -3.55 -4.11 15.84
CA LEU A 115 -2.33 -4.50 15.14
C LEU A 115 -1.75 -5.85 15.59
N PRO A 116 -1.74 -6.19 16.89
CA PRO A 116 -1.08 -7.42 17.33
C PRO A 116 -1.71 -8.71 16.84
N ASP A 117 -3.01 -8.71 16.59
CA ASP A 117 -3.79 -9.89 16.21
C ASP A 117 -4.56 -9.73 14.88
N PHE A 118 -4.35 -8.63 14.18
CA PHE A 118 -5.05 -8.27 12.94
C PHE A 118 -6.57 -8.13 13.05
N THR A 119 -7.14 -8.04 14.25
CA THR A 119 -8.59 -7.87 14.42
C THR A 119 -9.11 -6.55 13.82
N ALA A 120 -8.22 -5.60 13.59
CA ALA A 120 -8.55 -4.36 12.90
C ALA A 120 -8.83 -4.54 11.39
N LEU A 121 -8.30 -5.60 10.78
CA LEU A 121 -8.51 -5.88 9.36
C LEU A 121 -9.81 -6.65 9.15
N ARG A 122 -10.48 -6.33 8.06
CA ARG A 122 -11.68 -7.00 7.60
C ARG A 122 -11.41 -7.72 6.29
N PHE A 123 -11.86 -8.93 6.19
CA PHE A 123 -11.73 -9.75 5.00
C PHE A 123 -13.10 -9.94 4.38
N THR A 124 -13.17 -9.98 3.05
CA THR A 124 -14.39 -10.32 2.34
C THR A 124 -14.45 -11.83 2.13
N LYS A 125 -15.64 -12.43 2.24
CA LYS A 125 -15.87 -13.84 1.93
C LYS A 125 -15.55 -14.16 0.46
N TYR A 126 -15.89 -13.23 -0.41
CA TYR A 126 -15.70 -13.39 -1.84
C TYR A 126 -14.53 -12.56 -2.34
N ASN A 127 -13.98 -12.95 -3.47
CA ASN A 127 -12.97 -12.18 -4.17
C ASN A 127 -13.45 -10.75 -4.41
N GLN A 128 -12.58 -9.78 -4.14
CA GLN A 128 -12.94 -8.36 -4.23
C GLN A 128 -13.24 -7.92 -5.67
N TYR A 129 -12.61 -8.56 -6.66
CA TYR A 129 -12.87 -8.22 -8.06
C TYR A 129 -14.32 -8.48 -8.44
N GLU A 130 -14.82 -9.69 -8.23
CA GLU A 130 -16.19 -10.06 -8.59
C GLU A 130 -17.23 -9.41 -7.69
N SER A 131 -16.96 -9.27 -6.40
CA SER A 131 -17.93 -8.78 -5.42
C SER A 131 -18.01 -7.27 -5.30
N MET A 132 -16.93 -6.56 -5.61
CA MET A 132 -16.84 -5.11 -5.42
C MET A 132 -16.50 -4.38 -6.71
N ILE A 133 -15.38 -4.74 -7.36
CA ILE A 133 -14.85 -3.98 -8.49
C ILE A 133 -15.76 -4.10 -9.72
N LEU A 134 -16.11 -5.32 -10.09
CA LEU A 134 -16.93 -5.55 -11.27
C LEU A 134 -18.34 -4.92 -11.19
N PRO A 135 -19.07 -4.98 -10.06
CA PRO A 135 -20.32 -4.24 -9.90
C PRO A 135 -20.14 -2.72 -10.02
N MET A 136 -19.05 -2.17 -9.47
CA MET A 136 -18.74 -0.74 -9.57
C MET A 136 -18.44 -0.34 -11.02
N VAL A 137 -17.64 -1.12 -11.73
CA VAL A 137 -17.36 -0.89 -13.16
C VAL A 137 -18.66 -0.89 -13.97
N LYS A 138 -19.51 -1.89 -13.82
CA LYS A 138 -20.81 -1.96 -14.51
C LYS A 138 -21.72 -0.76 -14.19
N TYR A 139 -21.73 -0.32 -12.94
CA TYR A 139 -22.47 0.87 -12.54
C TYR A 139 -21.94 2.12 -13.25
N LEU A 140 -20.63 2.33 -13.26
CA LEU A 140 -19.99 3.47 -13.93
C LEU A 140 -20.21 3.46 -15.43
N GLU A 141 -20.08 2.30 -16.09
CA GLU A 141 -20.37 2.13 -17.52
C GLU A 141 -21.83 2.49 -17.85
N SER A 142 -22.79 2.13 -16.98
CA SER A 142 -24.19 2.51 -17.13
C SER A 142 -24.44 4.02 -17.01
N HIS A 143 -23.44 4.78 -16.51
CA HIS A 143 -23.43 6.24 -16.41
C HIS A 143 -22.46 6.89 -17.41
N ASN A 144 -22.18 6.21 -18.52
CA ASN A 144 -21.32 6.67 -19.61
C ASN A 144 -19.85 6.90 -19.26
N VAL A 145 -19.33 6.29 -18.18
CA VAL A 145 -17.89 6.24 -17.93
C VAL A 145 -17.27 5.23 -18.88
N GLN A 146 -16.20 5.63 -19.55
CA GLN A 146 -15.46 4.77 -20.47
C GLN A 146 -14.18 4.28 -19.80
N PHE A 147 -13.92 2.99 -19.90
CA PHE A 147 -12.70 2.34 -19.42
C PHE A 147 -11.87 1.90 -20.62
N HIS A 148 -10.66 2.42 -20.73
CA HIS A 148 -9.71 2.09 -21.78
C HIS A 148 -8.64 1.16 -21.21
N TYR A 149 -8.80 -0.13 -21.42
CA TYR A 149 -7.85 -1.16 -20.99
C TYR A 149 -6.76 -1.36 -22.05
N GLY A 150 -5.56 -1.75 -21.61
CA GLY A 150 -4.43 -1.98 -22.50
C GLY A 150 -3.83 -0.69 -23.07
N VAL A 151 -4.21 0.46 -22.53
CA VAL A 151 -3.63 1.76 -22.85
C VAL A 151 -2.57 2.10 -21.82
N GLN A 152 -1.35 2.36 -22.27
CA GLN A 152 -0.25 2.84 -21.44
C GLN A 152 -0.19 4.36 -21.52
N VAL A 153 -0.42 5.05 -20.41
CA VAL A 153 -0.15 6.49 -20.31
C VAL A 153 1.34 6.67 -20.06
N THR A 154 2.01 7.36 -20.97
CA THR A 154 3.47 7.54 -20.95
C THR A 154 3.91 8.88 -20.43
N ASN A 155 3.05 9.90 -20.52
CA ASN A 155 3.31 11.24 -20.03
C ASN A 155 1.98 12.03 -19.91
N VAL A 156 2.02 13.10 -19.15
CA VAL A 156 1.02 14.18 -19.19
C VAL A 156 1.79 15.46 -19.39
N GLU A 157 1.52 16.17 -20.50
CA GLU A 157 2.14 17.45 -20.80
C GLU A 157 1.41 18.60 -20.11
N PHE A 158 2.17 19.51 -19.54
CA PHE A 158 1.64 20.67 -18.83
C PHE A 158 2.13 21.98 -19.44
N ASP A 159 1.25 22.95 -19.48
CA ASP A 159 1.64 24.36 -19.57
C ASP A 159 1.98 24.86 -18.17
N CYS A 160 3.26 25.11 -17.94
CA CYS A 160 3.82 25.59 -16.68
C CYS A 160 4.23 27.08 -16.75
N SER A 161 3.75 27.82 -17.75
CA SER A 161 4.09 29.24 -17.94
C SER A 161 3.62 30.13 -16.78
N ASP A 162 2.50 29.81 -16.13
CA ASP A 162 2.07 30.43 -14.89
C ASP A 162 2.39 29.52 -13.69
N PRO A 163 3.28 29.92 -12.78
CA PRO A 163 3.63 29.12 -11.60
C PRO A 163 2.46 28.78 -10.68
N LYS A 164 1.38 29.59 -10.74
CA LYS A 164 0.18 29.43 -9.89
C LYS A 164 -0.91 28.58 -10.55
N HIS A 165 -0.91 28.50 -11.88
CA HIS A 165 -1.95 27.84 -12.66
C HIS A 165 -1.32 26.96 -13.73
N LYS A 166 -1.00 25.72 -13.35
CA LYS A 166 -0.49 24.72 -14.28
C LYS A 166 -1.66 24.01 -14.94
N LEU A 167 -1.62 23.92 -16.26
CA LEU A 167 -2.70 23.36 -17.06
C LEU A 167 -2.22 22.11 -17.79
N ALA A 168 -2.88 20.96 -17.56
CA ALA A 168 -2.64 19.77 -18.36
C ALA A 168 -3.13 20.04 -19.80
N LYS A 169 -2.27 19.80 -20.79
CA LYS A 169 -2.51 20.07 -22.20
C LYS A 169 -2.75 18.82 -23.02
N ARG A 170 -2.11 17.72 -22.65
CA ARG A 170 -2.16 16.50 -23.42
C ARG A 170 -1.81 15.30 -22.53
N ILE A 171 -2.48 14.18 -22.77
CA ILE A 171 -2.10 12.89 -22.23
C ILE A 171 -1.48 12.07 -23.36
N ASP A 172 -0.20 11.69 -23.24
CA ASP A 172 0.46 10.82 -24.20
C ASP A 172 0.19 9.36 -23.87
N ILE A 173 -0.17 8.59 -24.85
CA ILE A 173 -0.51 7.17 -24.71
C ILE A 173 0.21 6.29 -25.70
N ILE A 174 0.33 5.02 -25.35
CA ILE A 174 0.61 3.92 -26.29
C ILE A 174 -0.57 2.96 -26.21
N GLU A 175 -1.22 2.74 -27.34
CA GLU A 175 -2.31 1.78 -27.48
C GLU A 175 -1.98 0.80 -28.60
N ASN A 176 -2.02 -0.50 -28.32
CA ASN A 176 -1.66 -1.56 -29.28
C ASN A 176 -0.25 -1.39 -29.91
N GLY A 177 0.67 -0.75 -29.20
CA GLY A 177 2.04 -0.47 -29.68
C GLY A 177 2.17 0.80 -30.51
N GLU A 178 1.09 1.52 -30.77
CA GLU A 178 1.09 2.79 -31.50
C GLU A 178 1.02 3.97 -30.52
N ALA A 179 1.87 4.97 -30.77
CA ALA A 179 1.85 6.20 -29.99
C ALA A 179 0.68 7.09 -30.42
N GLY A 180 0.00 7.64 -29.44
CA GLY A 180 -1.13 8.55 -29.61
C GLY A 180 -1.20 9.55 -28.48
N GLY A 181 -2.32 10.27 -28.40
CA GLY A 181 -2.56 11.17 -27.28
C GLY A 181 -3.95 11.77 -27.29
N ILE A 182 -4.31 12.34 -26.14
CA ILE A 182 -5.59 13.00 -25.89
C ILE A 182 -5.29 14.47 -25.61
N ASP A 183 -5.69 15.34 -26.50
CA ASP A 183 -5.56 16.78 -26.28
C ASP A 183 -6.61 17.25 -25.27
N LEU A 184 -6.20 18.13 -24.36
CA LEU A 184 -7.00 18.62 -23.25
C LEU A 184 -7.27 20.13 -23.39
N THR A 185 -8.37 20.55 -22.84
CA THR A 185 -8.79 21.94 -22.73
C THR A 185 -8.74 22.41 -21.27
N GLU A 186 -8.92 23.69 -21.03
CA GLU A 186 -9.01 24.26 -19.69
C GLU A 186 -10.23 23.77 -18.86
N ASN A 187 -11.19 23.11 -19.51
CA ASN A 187 -12.39 22.58 -18.86
C ASN A 187 -12.26 21.11 -18.48
N ASP A 188 -11.14 20.48 -18.83
CA ASP A 188 -10.89 19.09 -18.52
C ASP A 188 -10.19 18.95 -17.15
N LEU A 189 -10.58 17.94 -16.38
CA LEU A 189 -9.94 17.58 -15.13
C LEU A 189 -9.17 16.28 -15.30
N VAL A 190 -7.89 16.28 -14.92
CA VAL A 190 -7.04 15.09 -14.98
C VAL A 190 -6.66 14.67 -13.58
N PHE A 191 -6.98 13.43 -13.21
CA PHE A 191 -6.55 12.79 -11.98
C PHE A 191 -5.48 11.75 -12.29
N ILE A 192 -4.30 11.92 -11.69
CA ILE A 192 -3.16 11.03 -11.91
C ILE A 192 -2.96 10.21 -10.66
N THR A 193 -3.18 8.89 -10.76
CA THR A 193 -3.06 7.93 -9.65
C THR A 193 -2.07 6.83 -9.99
N ASN A 194 -0.87 7.25 -10.35
CA ASN A 194 0.21 6.36 -10.79
C ASN A 194 1.24 6.12 -9.68
N GLY A 195 1.97 5.03 -9.81
CA GLY A 195 3.03 4.65 -8.91
C GLY A 195 2.50 4.09 -7.57
N GLY A 196 3.00 2.98 -7.18
CA GLY A 196 2.67 2.35 -5.92
C GLY A 196 3.78 1.41 -5.47
N CYS A 197 3.75 0.95 -4.23
CA CYS A 197 4.76 0.05 -3.69
C CYS A 197 4.89 -1.27 -4.47
N VAL A 198 3.90 -1.61 -5.30
CA VAL A 198 3.90 -2.81 -6.14
C VAL A 198 4.26 -2.56 -7.60
N GLU A 199 4.56 -1.32 -7.97
CA GLU A 199 4.81 -0.94 -9.38
C GLU A 199 5.92 -1.77 -10.04
N ASN A 200 6.99 -2.04 -9.30
CA ASN A 200 8.14 -2.79 -9.79
C ASN A 200 8.10 -4.28 -9.44
N SER A 201 6.97 -4.77 -8.95
CA SER A 201 6.82 -6.16 -8.51
C SER A 201 6.85 -7.13 -9.68
N SER A 202 7.35 -8.32 -9.43
CA SER A 202 7.23 -9.48 -10.29
C SER A 202 6.41 -10.56 -9.62
N MET A 203 5.80 -11.42 -10.42
CA MET A 203 5.00 -12.56 -9.94
C MET A 203 5.78 -13.87 -10.14
N GLY A 204 5.74 -14.70 -9.13
CA GLY A 204 6.19 -16.09 -9.25
C GLY A 204 5.06 -17.02 -9.72
N SER A 205 5.41 -18.29 -9.89
CA SER A 205 4.44 -19.37 -10.16
C SER A 205 4.78 -20.59 -9.30
N GLN A 206 4.00 -21.64 -9.42
CA GLN A 206 4.24 -22.92 -8.72
C GLN A 206 5.64 -23.48 -8.98
N ASP A 207 6.14 -23.29 -10.20
CA ASP A 207 7.39 -23.92 -10.69
C ASP A 207 8.55 -22.92 -10.84
N LYS A 208 8.27 -21.62 -10.66
CA LYS A 208 9.26 -20.57 -10.87
C LYS A 208 9.12 -19.48 -9.80
N PRO A 209 10.18 -19.21 -9.02
CA PRO A 209 10.16 -18.09 -8.08
C PRO A 209 10.00 -16.76 -8.80
N ALA A 210 9.43 -15.77 -8.10
CA ALA A 210 9.40 -14.40 -8.59
C ALA A 210 10.82 -13.89 -8.87
N ALA A 211 10.99 -13.20 -9.99
CA ALA A 211 12.27 -12.55 -10.29
C ALA A 211 12.48 -11.36 -9.36
N TYR A 212 13.68 -11.19 -8.88
CA TYR A 212 14.05 -9.99 -8.15
C TYR A 212 14.46 -8.89 -9.15
N ASN A 213 13.66 -7.83 -9.22
CA ASN A 213 13.93 -6.71 -10.11
C ASN A 213 14.80 -5.68 -9.39
N THR A 214 16.02 -5.47 -9.90
CA THR A 214 16.97 -4.45 -9.41
C THR A 214 16.84 -3.12 -10.17
N GLU A 215 16.15 -3.15 -11.31
CA GLU A 215 15.95 -1.98 -12.17
C GLU A 215 14.50 -1.50 -12.09
N LEU A 216 14.31 -0.19 -12.14
CA LEU A 216 12.98 0.39 -12.21
C LEU A 216 12.34 0.10 -13.56
N LYS A 217 11.08 -0.28 -13.53
CA LYS A 217 10.32 -0.62 -14.73
C LYS A 217 10.21 0.57 -15.67
N GLU A 218 10.72 0.43 -16.87
CA GLU A 218 10.59 1.42 -17.94
C GLU A 218 9.12 1.52 -18.38
N GLY A 219 8.64 2.73 -18.61
CA GLY A 219 7.27 3.01 -19.05
C GLY A 219 6.20 2.78 -17.99
N GLY A 220 6.57 2.51 -16.73
CA GLY A 220 5.64 2.39 -15.61
C GLY A 220 5.25 3.74 -14.99
N GLY A 221 4.50 3.69 -13.90
CA GLY A 221 4.01 4.89 -13.19
C GLY A 221 5.13 5.77 -12.64
N TRP A 222 6.23 5.18 -12.17
CA TRP A 222 7.41 5.93 -11.72
C TRP A 222 8.12 6.66 -12.87
N ASP A 223 8.23 6.03 -14.03
CA ASP A 223 8.80 6.64 -15.23
C ASP A 223 7.94 7.83 -15.71
N MET A 224 6.63 7.67 -15.71
CA MET A 224 5.70 8.77 -15.99
C MET A 224 5.86 9.92 -14.98
N TRP A 225 5.99 9.64 -13.69
CA TRP A 225 6.21 10.70 -12.70
C TRP A 225 7.54 11.44 -12.93
N ARG A 226 8.62 10.73 -13.28
CA ARG A 226 9.88 11.39 -13.65
C ARG A 226 9.72 12.36 -14.82
N LYS A 227 8.97 11.97 -15.84
CA LYS A 227 8.67 12.83 -17.00
C LYS A 227 7.83 14.05 -16.60
N ILE A 228 6.83 13.87 -15.77
CA ILE A 228 6.00 14.98 -15.24
C ILE A 228 6.85 15.91 -14.38
N ALA A 229 7.63 15.39 -13.44
CA ALA A 229 8.47 16.18 -12.55
C ALA A 229 9.59 16.94 -13.29
N ALA A 230 10.05 16.44 -14.43
CA ALA A 230 11.02 17.13 -15.27
C ALA A 230 10.46 18.42 -15.91
N GLN A 231 9.15 18.60 -16.02
CA GLN A 231 8.53 19.78 -16.59
C GLN A 231 8.47 20.94 -15.60
N ASP A 232 8.28 20.67 -14.30
CA ASP A 232 8.29 21.69 -13.26
C ASP A 232 8.63 21.08 -11.89
N PRO A 233 9.54 21.68 -11.10
CA PRO A 233 9.97 21.16 -9.81
C PRO A 233 8.83 20.99 -8.76
N SER A 234 7.73 21.73 -8.92
CA SER A 234 6.58 21.64 -8.00
C SER A 234 5.78 20.34 -8.15
N PHE A 235 6.01 19.57 -9.21
CA PHE A 235 5.38 18.26 -9.39
C PHE A 235 6.03 17.15 -8.54
N GLY A 236 7.02 17.51 -7.71
CA GLY A 236 7.62 16.63 -6.72
C GLY A 236 9.02 16.17 -7.07
N HIS A 237 9.52 15.25 -6.26
CA HIS A 237 10.90 14.78 -6.31
C HIS A 237 10.94 13.26 -6.42
N PRO A 238 10.69 12.70 -7.62
CA PRO A 238 10.65 11.25 -7.83
C PRO A 238 11.95 10.53 -7.42
N ASP A 239 13.10 11.21 -7.51
CA ASP A 239 14.39 10.65 -7.10
C ASP A 239 14.46 10.28 -5.61
N LYS A 240 13.61 10.87 -4.76
CA LYS A 240 13.49 10.46 -3.36
C LYS A 240 12.86 9.07 -3.17
N PHE A 241 12.13 8.58 -4.14
CA PHE A 241 11.38 7.31 -4.06
C PHE A 241 11.78 6.30 -5.12
N CYS A 242 12.22 6.75 -6.29
CA CYS A 242 12.46 5.92 -7.48
C CYS A 242 13.96 5.71 -7.71
N HIS A 243 14.75 5.34 -6.70
CA HIS A 243 16.19 5.27 -6.91
C HIS A 243 16.85 3.93 -6.54
N ASP A 244 16.36 3.22 -5.54
CA ASP A 244 17.04 2.04 -5.01
C ASP A 244 16.05 0.91 -4.70
N PRO A 245 15.75 0.04 -5.68
CA PRO A 245 14.84 -1.10 -5.46
C PRO A 245 15.32 -2.09 -4.38
N GLU A 246 16.63 -2.19 -4.13
CA GLU A 246 17.15 -3.09 -3.10
C GLU A 246 16.72 -2.67 -1.69
N GLN A 247 16.61 -1.37 -1.44
CA GLN A 247 16.15 -0.85 -0.16
C GLN A 247 14.65 -1.02 0.07
N THR A 248 13.88 -1.29 -0.98
CA THR A 248 12.42 -1.41 -0.93
C THR A 248 11.94 -2.85 -1.19
N ASN A 249 12.82 -3.82 -1.06
CA ASN A 249 12.48 -5.22 -1.32
C ASN A 249 11.46 -5.74 -0.31
N TRP A 250 10.30 -6.11 -0.83
CA TRP A 250 9.23 -6.76 -0.09
C TRP A 250 8.82 -8.05 -0.80
N MET A 251 8.77 -9.13 -0.07
CA MET A 251 8.28 -10.41 -0.59
C MET A 251 7.06 -10.87 0.19
N SER A 252 6.02 -11.25 -0.53
CA SER A 252 4.86 -11.90 0.05
C SER A 252 4.54 -13.19 -0.71
N ALA A 253 3.95 -14.15 0.00
CA ALA A 253 3.49 -15.39 -0.61
C ALA A 253 2.14 -15.77 0.00
N THR A 254 1.21 -16.17 -0.86
CA THR A 254 -0.01 -16.85 -0.45
C THR A 254 0.18 -18.34 -0.68
N VAL A 255 -0.02 -19.12 0.36
CA VAL A 255 0.09 -20.57 0.29
C VAL A 255 -1.29 -21.17 0.49
N GLU A 256 -1.81 -21.79 -0.55
CA GLU A 256 -3.04 -22.57 -0.49
C GLU A 256 -2.70 -24.04 -0.39
N THR A 257 -3.34 -24.73 0.55
CA THR A 257 -3.10 -26.17 0.76
C THR A 257 -4.39 -26.93 0.57
N LEU A 258 -4.32 -28.00 -0.23
CA LEU A 258 -5.43 -28.93 -0.40
C LEU A 258 -5.50 -29.98 0.71
N ASP A 259 -4.43 -30.14 1.49
CA ASP A 259 -4.32 -31.09 2.59
C ASP A 259 -4.20 -30.37 3.93
N GLN A 260 -5.15 -30.60 4.81
CA GLN A 260 -5.17 -30.02 6.16
C GLN A 260 -4.04 -30.53 7.05
N LYS A 261 -3.31 -31.57 6.67
CA LYS A 261 -2.17 -32.10 7.44
C LYS A 261 -1.05 -31.09 7.66
N ILE A 262 -0.93 -30.08 6.79
CA ILE A 262 0.08 -29.03 6.95
C ILE A 262 -0.27 -28.06 8.09
N ILE A 263 -1.55 -27.91 8.45
CA ILE A 263 -2.00 -26.96 9.47
C ILE A 263 -1.32 -27.16 10.82
N PRO A 264 -1.18 -28.39 11.34
CA PRO A 264 -0.45 -28.62 12.61
C PRO A 264 1.01 -28.17 12.55
N TYR A 265 1.67 -28.30 11.40
CA TYR A 265 3.05 -27.82 11.22
C TYR A 265 3.12 -26.30 11.27
N ILE A 266 2.22 -25.60 10.57
CA ILE A 266 2.13 -24.15 10.59
C ILE A 266 1.84 -23.68 12.03
N LYS A 267 0.84 -24.26 12.68
CA LYS A 267 0.51 -23.94 14.08
C LYS A 267 1.69 -24.19 15.03
N ASN A 268 2.52 -25.16 14.75
CA ASN A 268 3.68 -25.46 15.59
C ASN A 268 4.85 -24.49 15.37
N ILE A 269 4.99 -23.95 14.15
CA ILE A 269 5.99 -22.92 13.84
C ILE A 269 5.55 -21.55 14.40
N CYS A 270 4.25 -21.28 14.39
CA CYS A 270 3.66 -19.99 14.77
C CYS A 270 3.14 -19.94 16.22
N LYS A 271 3.59 -20.82 17.08
CA LYS A 271 3.21 -20.85 18.49
C LYS A 271 3.78 -19.71 19.28
#